data_9fbd388c7bccb3a4f9eb38b9a4d978b1
#
_entry.id   9fbd388c7bccb3a4f9eb38b9a4d978b1
#
_cell.length_a   1.000
_cell.length_b   1.000
_cell.length_c   1.000
_cell.angle_alpha   90.00
_cell.angle_beta   90.00
_cell.angle_gamma   90.00
#
_symmetry.space_group_name_H-M   'P 1'
#
loop_
_entity.id
_entity.type
_entity.pdbx_description
1 polymer ?
#
loop_
_entity_poly.entity_id
_entity_poly.type
_entity_poly.pdbx_seq_one_letter_code
_entity_poly.pdbx_strand_id
1 'polypeptide(L)'
;MRNNIVHPGADELSYEIREIVEVGYKIAKTGLPIVWENIGDPVAKGETIPAWIKEIVAHTAKTDDSSYAYSPTKGLLATREYISKERNLEGGAQITPDDILFFNGLGDAISKVYNYLNKAARVIGPNPAYSTHSSAEAAHAGSPHLTYRLDPKKRWRPDLEDLRTQLVRHPEVSGILLVNPDNPTGMVYSVDMLRSMVALAAEFDLFLISDEIYSNLFYGEAQHRKLAGVIGAVPGISMRGISKEFPWPGARCGWVEFYNRDKDPAFARYAKTIIDAKMLEVCSTTLPQKVLPLIMGDPRYYPYLKERNARYWEKSQAAHAVFSKVPGVTVHNAQGAFYMTVLFDEGALKPGQTLNPANAAAGDLIRPLLDTPNLDKRFVYHLLASRGICVVPLSSGFNSDLYG
;
A
#
# COMPACT_ATOMS: atom_id res chain seq x y z
N MET A 1 16.85 -30.97 -13.66
CA MET A 1 15.90 -31.30 -12.57
C MET A 1 14.89 -32.33 -13.04
N ARG A 2 14.47 -33.26 -12.19
CA ARG A 2 13.51 -34.32 -12.56
C ARG A 2 12.11 -33.74 -12.85
N ASN A 3 11.72 -32.68 -12.14
CA ASN A 3 10.46 -31.96 -12.31
C ASN A 3 10.72 -30.46 -12.46
N ASN A 4 9.78 -29.73 -13.05
CA ASN A 4 9.79 -28.30 -12.99
C ASN A 4 9.51 -27.84 -11.55
N ILE A 5 10.42 -27.03 -10.97
CA ILE A 5 10.34 -26.52 -9.60
C ILE A 5 9.96 -25.03 -9.57
N VAL A 6 9.81 -24.40 -10.74
CA VAL A 6 9.48 -22.98 -10.85
C VAL A 6 7.99 -22.80 -10.61
N HIS A 7 7.63 -21.85 -9.75
CA HIS A 7 6.24 -21.49 -9.51
C HIS A 7 5.60 -20.96 -10.80
N PRO A 8 4.36 -21.35 -11.17
CA PRO A 8 3.71 -20.90 -12.42
C PRO A 8 3.63 -19.38 -12.58
N GLY A 9 3.51 -18.64 -11.48
CA GLY A 9 3.48 -17.17 -11.47
C GLY A 9 4.83 -16.51 -11.20
N ALA A 10 5.95 -17.20 -11.37
CA ALA A 10 7.28 -16.63 -11.05
C ALA A 10 7.60 -15.41 -11.90
N ASP A 11 7.19 -15.40 -13.17
CA ASP A 11 7.44 -14.30 -14.10
C ASP A 11 6.61 -13.04 -13.80
N GLU A 12 5.55 -13.17 -13.01
CA GLU A 12 4.70 -12.07 -12.55
C GLU A 12 5.27 -11.36 -11.30
N LEU A 13 6.29 -11.92 -10.67
CA LEU A 13 6.94 -11.34 -9.50
C LEU A 13 7.92 -10.23 -9.92
N SER A 14 7.41 -9.03 -10.13
CA SER A 14 8.20 -7.83 -10.45
C SER A 14 8.09 -6.78 -9.35
N TYR A 15 9.19 -6.05 -9.08
CA TYR A 15 9.20 -4.97 -8.10
C TYR A 15 10.16 -3.86 -8.55
N GLU A 16 9.83 -3.16 -9.62
CA GLU A 16 10.63 -2.09 -10.25
C GLU A 16 11.07 -1.01 -9.26
N ILE A 17 10.25 -0.73 -8.23
CA ILE A 17 10.60 0.25 -7.19
C ILE A 17 11.97 -0.06 -6.54
N ARG A 18 12.34 -1.34 -6.41
CA ARG A 18 13.65 -1.73 -5.88
C ARG A 18 14.72 -1.76 -6.96
N GLU A 19 14.40 -2.13 -8.17
CA GLU A 19 15.35 -2.19 -9.28
C GLU A 19 15.92 -0.80 -9.58
N ILE A 20 15.06 0.23 -9.62
CA ILE A 20 15.51 1.61 -9.84
C ILE A 20 16.41 2.12 -8.71
N VAL A 21 16.23 1.66 -7.46
CA VAL A 21 17.11 2.00 -6.33
C VAL A 21 18.52 1.46 -6.56
N GLU A 22 18.66 0.24 -7.06
CA GLU A 22 19.96 -0.36 -7.36
C GLU A 22 20.70 0.44 -8.45
N VAL A 23 19.98 0.89 -9.48
CA VAL A 23 20.52 1.77 -10.52
C VAL A 23 20.95 3.10 -9.91
N GLY A 24 20.12 3.69 -9.04
CA GLY A 24 20.45 4.91 -8.31
C GLY A 24 21.71 4.80 -7.47
N TYR A 25 21.92 3.69 -6.75
CA TYR A 25 23.18 3.46 -6.02
C TYR A 25 24.39 3.33 -6.93
N LYS A 26 24.27 2.71 -8.11
CA LYS A 26 25.34 2.64 -9.10
C LYS A 26 25.67 4.04 -9.64
N ILE A 27 24.67 4.85 -9.94
CA ILE A 27 24.84 6.24 -10.40
C ILE A 27 25.47 7.11 -9.30
N ALA A 28 25.06 6.95 -8.03
CA ALA A 28 25.67 7.68 -6.91
C ALA A 28 27.20 7.47 -6.84
N LYS A 29 27.67 6.25 -7.16
CA LYS A 29 29.12 5.94 -7.21
C LYS A 29 29.86 6.67 -8.33
N THR A 30 29.18 7.24 -9.31
CA THR A 30 29.79 8.09 -10.36
C THR A 30 30.03 9.54 -9.91
N GLY A 31 29.68 9.86 -8.65
CA GLY A 31 29.81 11.20 -8.07
C GLY A 31 28.56 12.08 -8.20
N LEU A 32 27.45 11.57 -8.76
CA LEU A 32 26.19 12.30 -8.82
C LEU A 32 25.37 12.06 -7.53
N PRO A 33 25.09 13.09 -6.71
CA PRO A 33 24.23 12.97 -5.54
C PRO A 33 22.81 12.56 -5.94
N ILE A 34 22.19 11.65 -5.17
CA ILE A 34 20.83 11.17 -5.46
C ILE A 34 19.83 11.71 -4.44
N VAL A 35 18.76 12.31 -4.95
CA VAL A 35 17.56 12.67 -4.20
C VAL A 35 16.55 11.53 -4.34
N TRP A 36 16.30 10.85 -3.25
CA TRP A 36 15.46 9.64 -3.23
C TRP A 36 13.98 10.01 -3.03
N GLU A 37 13.21 10.18 -4.10
CA GLU A 37 11.76 10.48 -4.04
C GLU A 37 10.88 9.26 -4.37
N ASN A 38 11.47 8.07 -4.39
CA ASN A 38 10.85 6.80 -4.74
C ASN A 38 10.48 5.94 -3.52
N ILE A 39 10.96 6.27 -2.31
CA ILE A 39 10.85 5.41 -1.14
C ILE A 39 9.76 5.91 -0.19
N GLY A 40 8.80 5.04 0.10
CA GLY A 40 7.77 5.24 1.12
C GLY A 40 8.25 4.87 2.54
N ASP A 41 9.51 5.16 2.89
CA ASP A 41 10.05 5.00 4.23
C ASP A 41 10.24 6.38 4.89
N PRO A 42 9.37 6.74 5.85
CA PRO A 42 9.44 8.04 6.49
C PRO A 42 10.76 8.25 7.24
N VAL A 43 11.35 7.21 7.82
CA VAL A 43 12.63 7.32 8.56
C VAL A 43 13.79 7.58 7.59
N ALA A 44 13.83 6.89 6.45
CA ALA A 44 14.81 7.14 5.41
C ALA A 44 14.71 8.56 4.81
N LYS A 45 13.52 9.19 4.91
CA LYS A 45 13.26 10.57 4.50
C LYS A 45 13.49 11.60 5.63
N GLY A 46 14.15 11.19 6.70
CA GLY A 46 14.53 12.07 7.81
C GLY A 46 13.43 12.30 8.87
N GLU A 47 12.32 11.59 8.79
CA GLU A 47 11.32 11.63 9.84
C GLU A 47 11.80 10.82 11.06
N THR A 48 11.70 11.39 12.24
CA THR A 48 12.12 10.72 13.48
C THR A 48 10.92 10.15 14.21
N ILE A 49 11.08 8.95 14.77
CA ILE A 49 10.10 8.42 15.72
C ILE A 49 10.13 9.32 16.96
N PRO A 50 8.96 9.79 17.45
CA PRO A 50 8.88 10.62 18.65
C PRO A 50 9.62 10.01 19.85
N ALA A 51 10.27 10.86 20.65
CA ALA A 51 11.05 10.40 21.81
C ALA A 51 10.17 9.58 22.77
N TRP A 52 8.94 10.03 23.03
CA TRP A 52 8.02 9.33 23.93
C TRP A 52 7.63 7.93 23.43
N ILE A 53 7.55 7.69 22.11
CA ILE A 53 7.34 6.34 21.55
C ILE A 53 8.58 5.47 21.82
N LYS A 54 9.79 6.02 21.60
CA LYS A 54 11.04 5.31 21.89
C LYS A 54 11.17 4.97 23.38
N GLU A 55 10.74 5.88 24.26
CA GLU A 55 10.72 5.66 25.70
C GLU A 55 9.79 4.52 26.10
N ILE A 56 8.56 4.47 25.54
CA ILE A 56 7.62 3.36 25.77
C ILE A 56 8.25 2.03 25.30
N VAL A 57 8.82 1.99 24.10
CA VAL A 57 9.46 0.79 23.55
C VAL A 57 10.64 0.35 24.43
N ALA A 58 11.54 1.28 24.79
CA ALA A 58 12.71 0.98 25.60
C ALA A 58 12.32 0.52 27.02
N HIS A 59 11.32 1.17 27.63
CA HIS A 59 10.82 0.78 28.95
C HIS A 59 10.25 -0.65 28.92
N THR A 60 9.35 -0.93 27.96
CA THR A 60 8.74 -2.26 27.82
C THR A 60 9.79 -3.34 27.56
N ALA A 61 10.74 -3.07 26.66
CA ALA A 61 11.82 -4.00 26.37
C ALA A 61 12.72 -4.27 27.59
N LYS A 62 12.92 -3.27 28.46
CA LYS A 62 13.78 -3.40 29.65
C LYS A 62 13.08 -4.09 30.82
N THR A 63 11.78 -3.92 30.97
CA THR A 63 11.05 -4.30 32.19
C THR A 63 10.14 -5.51 32.02
N ASP A 64 9.87 -5.94 30.79
CA ASP A 64 8.97 -7.05 30.52
C ASP A 64 9.65 -8.11 29.63
N ASP A 65 10.25 -9.10 30.28
CA ASP A 65 10.96 -10.23 29.64
C ASP A 65 10.07 -11.00 28.65
N SER A 66 8.74 -11.02 28.87
CA SER A 66 7.82 -11.67 27.94
C SER A 66 7.71 -10.96 26.58
N SER A 67 8.35 -9.77 26.44
CA SER A 67 8.53 -9.10 25.13
C SER A 67 9.45 -9.86 24.18
N TYR A 68 10.27 -10.77 24.70
CA TYR A 68 11.22 -11.60 23.94
C TYR A 68 10.70 -13.01 23.69
N ALA A 69 9.56 -13.37 24.28
CA ALA A 69 8.93 -14.67 24.07
C ALA A 69 8.10 -14.70 22.79
N TYR A 70 7.76 -15.90 22.33
CA TYR A 70 6.75 -16.06 21.28
C TYR A 70 5.39 -15.53 21.75
N SER A 71 4.70 -14.80 20.88
CA SER A 71 3.29 -14.46 21.08
C SER A 71 2.38 -15.61 20.62
N PRO A 72 1.10 -15.63 21.03
CA PRO A 72 0.11 -16.50 20.38
C PRO A 72 0.04 -16.25 18.87
N THR A 73 -0.30 -17.26 18.08
CA THR A 73 -0.34 -17.20 16.61
C THR A 73 -1.17 -16.03 16.07
N LYS A 74 -2.35 -15.80 16.65
CA LYS A 74 -3.19 -14.65 16.24
C LYS A 74 -2.63 -13.29 16.69
N GLY A 75 -1.66 -13.26 17.58
CA GLY A 75 -1.15 -12.09 18.26
C GLY A 75 -1.62 -12.03 19.73
N LEU A 76 -1.02 -11.14 20.51
CA LEU A 76 -1.33 -10.95 21.93
C LEU A 76 -2.80 -10.63 22.15
N LEU A 77 -3.47 -11.36 23.05
CA LEU A 77 -4.89 -11.17 23.31
C LEU A 77 -5.21 -9.74 23.77
N ALA A 78 -4.46 -9.21 24.73
CA ALA A 78 -4.67 -7.85 25.24
C ALA A 78 -4.58 -6.79 24.13
N THR A 79 -3.69 -6.98 23.16
CA THR A 79 -3.56 -6.06 22.00
C THR A 79 -4.74 -6.20 21.06
N ARG A 80 -5.21 -7.42 20.79
CA ARG A 80 -6.38 -7.67 19.97
C ARG A 80 -7.68 -7.16 20.63
N GLU A 81 -7.81 -7.29 21.93
CA GLU A 81 -8.90 -6.70 22.73
C GLU A 81 -8.91 -5.17 22.64
N TYR A 82 -7.75 -4.56 22.79
CA TYR A 82 -7.60 -3.12 22.62
C TYR A 82 -8.04 -2.67 21.21
N ILE A 83 -7.52 -3.31 20.16
CA ILE A 83 -7.84 -2.96 18.77
C ILE A 83 -9.33 -3.15 18.49
N SER A 84 -9.93 -4.29 18.89
CA SER A 84 -11.35 -4.55 18.66
C SER A 84 -12.24 -3.53 19.37
N LYS A 85 -11.89 -3.16 20.61
CA LYS A 85 -12.60 -2.11 21.36
C LYS A 85 -12.53 -0.76 20.63
N GLU A 86 -11.33 -0.29 20.26
CA GLU A 86 -11.15 0.98 19.54
C GLU A 86 -11.90 0.97 18.19
N ARG A 87 -11.84 -0.16 17.46
CA ARG A 87 -12.57 -0.34 16.21
C ARG A 87 -14.09 -0.21 16.43
N ASN A 88 -14.62 -0.89 17.42
CA ASN A 88 -16.05 -0.92 17.68
C ASN A 88 -16.60 0.44 18.17
N LEU A 89 -15.78 1.24 18.86
CA LEU A 89 -16.14 2.62 19.25
C LEU A 89 -16.33 3.56 18.05
N GLU A 90 -15.67 3.29 16.93
CA GLU A 90 -15.87 4.09 15.70
C GLU A 90 -17.20 3.80 14.99
N GLY A 91 -17.92 2.78 15.42
CA GLY A 91 -19.17 2.32 14.81
C GLY A 91 -18.96 1.51 13.52
N GLY A 92 -20.09 1.08 12.92
CA GLY A 92 -20.07 0.22 11.73
C GLY A 92 -20.00 -1.27 12.07
N ALA A 93 -19.30 -2.07 11.24
CA ALA A 93 -19.15 -3.50 11.48
C ALA A 93 -18.39 -3.75 12.79
N GLN A 94 -18.97 -4.58 13.63
CA GLN A 94 -18.40 -4.94 14.94
C GLN A 94 -17.52 -6.18 14.79
N ILE A 95 -16.40 -6.21 15.52
CA ILE A 95 -15.46 -7.33 15.54
C ILE A 95 -15.13 -7.74 16.98
N THR A 96 -14.68 -8.96 17.12
CA THR A 96 -14.12 -9.51 18.35
C THR A 96 -12.60 -9.62 18.25
N PRO A 97 -11.89 -9.86 19.35
CA PRO A 97 -10.45 -10.15 19.29
C PRO A 97 -10.12 -11.34 18.37
N ASP A 98 -11.08 -12.25 18.15
CA ASP A 98 -10.89 -13.42 17.27
C ASP A 98 -10.95 -13.11 15.78
N ASP A 99 -11.39 -11.93 15.41
CA ASP A 99 -11.43 -11.42 14.05
C ASP A 99 -10.14 -10.67 13.66
N ILE A 100 -9.15 -10.62 14.57
CA ILE A 100 -7.88 -9.94 14.37
C ILE A 100 -6.74 -10.96 14.28
N LEU A 101 -5.89 -10.81 13.25
CA LEU A 101 -4.71 -11.66 13.03
C LEU A 101 -3.48 -10.81 12.74
N PHE A 102 -2.41 -10.98 13.53
CA PHE A 102 -1.14 -10.27 13.37
C PHE A 102 -0.21 -10.93 12.36
N PHE A 103 0.58 -10.10 11.67
CA PHE A 103 1.56 -10.47 10.64
C PHE A 103 2.89 -9.73 10.84
N ASN A 104 3.96 -10.26 10.23
CA ASN A 104 5.27 -9.63 10.20
C ASN A 104 5.31 -8.48 9.16
N GLY A 105 4.43 -7.49 9.34
CA GLY A 105 4.14 -6.40 8.42
C GLY A 105 3.12 -6.79 7.35
N LEU A 106 2.56 -5.80 6.64
CA LEU A 106 1.50 -6.04 5.65
C LEU A 106 1.98 -6.81 4.42
N GLY A 107 3.26 -6.78 4.06
CA GLY A 107 3.76 -7.63 2.99
C GLY A 107 3.57 -9.13 3.27
N ASP A 108 3.72 -9.55 4.53
CA ASP A 108 3.40 -10.90 4.99
C ASP A 108 1.90 -11.20 4.89
N ALA A 109 1.05 -10.26 5.32
CA ALA A 109 -0.41 -10.39 5.21
C ALA A 109 -0.87 -10.52 3.75
N ILE A 110 -0.38 -9.63 2.87
CA ILE A 110 -0.68 -9.63 1.43
C ILE A 110 -0.31 -10.98 0.81
N SER A 111 0.92 -11.46 1.07
CA SER A 111 1.37 -12.75 0.55
C SER A 111 0.42 -13.89 0.94
N LYS A 112 -0.01 -13.94 2.21
CA LYS A 112 -0.93 -15.02 2.66
C LYS A 112 -2.33 -14.88 2.12
N VAL A 113 -2.85 -13.67 2.04
CA VAL A 113 -4.18 -13.42 1.47
C VAL A 113 -4.26 -13.96 0.04
N TYR A 114 -3.29 -13.67 -0.80
CA TYR A 114 -3.31 -14.17 -2.19
C TYR A 114 -2.88 -15.64 -2.31
N ASN A 115 -1.86 -16.10 -1.60
CA ASN A 115 -1.38 -17.49 -1.72
C ASN A 115 -2.40 -18.53 -1.28
N TYR A 116 -3.30 -18.18 -0.35
CA TYR A 116 -4.34 -19.07 0.17
C TYR A 116 -5.73 -18.81 -0.38
N LEU A 117 -5.84 -17.92 -1.36
CA LEU A 117 -7.05 -17.79 -2.17
C LEU A 117 -7.19 -19.01 -3.10
N ASN A 118 -8.41 -19.38 -3.46
CA ASN A 118 -8.65 -20.42 -4.46
C ASN A 118 -7.98 -20.04 -5.79
N LYS A 119 -7.27 -20.98 -6.43
CA LYS A 119 -6.53 -20.73 -7.68
C LYS A 119 -7.40 -20.22 -8.84
N ALA A 120 -8.69 -20.50 -8.83
CA ALA A 120 -9.65 -20.00 -9.82
C ALA A 120 -10.24 -18.64 -9.45
N ALA A 121 -10.02 -18.15 -8.22
CA ALA A 121 -10.56 -16.88 -7.77
C ALA A 121 -9.56 -15.74 -7.97
N ARG A 122 -10.04 -14.59 -8.41
CA ARG A 122 -9.25 -13.38 -8.66
C ARG A 122 -9.68 -12.25 -7.73
N VAL A 123 -8.77 -11.31 -7.50
CA VAL A 123 -9.08 -10.04 -6.84
C VAL A 123 -8.75 -8.90 -7.81
N ILE A 124 -9.76 -8.09 -8.14
CA ILE A 124 -9.55 -6.90 -8.98
C ILE A 124 -9.07 -5.74 -8.13
N GLY A 125 -8.04 -5.03 -8.60
CA GLY A 125 -7.42 -3.89 -7.90
C GLY A 125 -7.47 -2.58 -8.67
N PRO A 126 -7.09 -1.45 -8.04
CA PRO A 126 -7.00 -0.16 -8.72
C PRO A 126 -5.85 -0.12 -9.73
N ASN A 127 -5.97 0.76 -10.75
CA ASN A 127 -4.91 1.07 -11.69
C ASN A 127 -4.72 2.60 -11.74
N PRO A 128 -3.54 3.12 -11.33
CA PRO A 128 -2.34 2.42 -10.88
C PRO A 128 -2.54 1.75 -9.51
N ALA A 129 -1.71 0.74 -9.20
CA ALA A 129 -1.82 -0.06 -7.98
C ALA A 129 -0.50 -0.17 -7.23
N TYR A 130 -0.56 -0.24 -5.89
CA TYR A 130 0.62 -0.60 -5.10
C TYR A 130 1.12 -1.99 -5.51
N SER A 131 2.35 -2.04 -6.04
CA SER A 131 2.90 -3.21 -6.73
C SER A 131 2.98 -4.49 -5.87
N THR A 132 3.05 -4.39 -4.55
CA THR A 132 3.02 -5.58 -3.68
C THR A 132 1.69 -6.33 -3.82
N HIS A 133 0.56 -5.62 -3.92
CA HIS A 133 -0.75 -6.25 -4.14
C HIS A 133 -0.87 -6.82 -5.56
N SER A 134 -0.58 -6.00 -6.57
CA SER A 134 -0.74 -6.42 -7.96
C SER A 134 0.19 -7.58 -8.34
N SER A 135 1.46 -7.56 -7.90
CA SER A 135 2.38 -8.67 -8.16
C SER A 135 2.01 -9.94 -7.38
N ALA A 136 1.50 -9.82 -6.14
CA ALA A 136 1.07 -10.99 -5.38
C ALA A 136 -0.20 -11.63 -5.99
N GLU A 137 -1.14 -10.82 -6.47
CA GLU A 137 -2.32 -11.30 -7.18
C GLU A 137 -1.96 -11.95 -8.51
N ALA A 138 -1.13 -11.30 -9.33
CA ALA A 138 -0.66 -11.85 -10.59
C ALA A 138 0.10 -13.17 -10.41
N ALA A 139 0.99 -13.25 -9.43
CA ALA A 139 1.71 -14.50 -9.10
C ALA A 139 0.77 -15.61 -8.63
N HIS A 140 -0.28 -15.27 -7.86
CA HIS A 140 -1.33 -16.22 -7.49
C HIS A 140 -2.05 -16.77 -8.71
N ALA A 141 -2.42 -15.92 -9.64
CA ALA A 141 -3.17 -16.28 -10.84
C ALA A 141 -2.31 -16.93 -11.93
N GLY A 142 -0.99 -16.64 -11.95
CA GLY A 142 -0.09 -17.01 -13.06
C GLY A 142 -0.38 -16.21 -14.35
N SER A 143 -0.93 -15.00 -14.20
CA SER A 143 -1.27 -14.08 -15.29
C SER A 143 -1.35 -12.63 -14.75
N PRO A 144 -1.28 -11.59 -15.61
CA PRO A 144 -1.37 -10.20 -15.18
C PRO A 144 -2.60 -9.94 -14.29
N HIS A 145 -2.43 -9.09 -13.28
CA HIS A 145 -3.50 -8.75 -12.35
C HIS A 145 -4.65 -8.03 -13.05
N LEU A 146 -5.87 -8.24 -12.56
CA LEU A 146 -7.06 -7.57 -13.06
C LEU A 146 -7.20 -6.20 -12.40
N THR A 147 -7.58 -5.17 -13.18
CA THR A 147 -7.64 -3.81 -12.68
C THR A 147 -8.94 -3.09 -13.05
N TYR A 148 -9.29 -2.11 -12.22
CA TYR A 148 -10.25 -1.07 -12.53
C TYR A 148 -9.55 0.29 -12.53
N ARG A 149 -10.01 1.21 -13.35
CA ARG A 149 -9.41 2.51 -13.58
C ARG A 149 -9.61 3.47 -12.41
N LEU A 150 -8.53 4.17 -12.01
CA LEU A 150 -8.61 5.43 -11.27
C LEU A 150 -8.55 6.59 -12.27
N ASP A 151 -9.54 7.49 -12.28
CA ASP A 151 -9.64 8.55 -13.26
C ASP A 151 -8.85 9.81 -12.84
N PRO A 152 -7.72 10.13 -13.49
CA PRO A 152 -6.92 11.30 -13.15
C PRO A 152 -7.67 12.61 -13.38
N LYS A 153 -8.60 12.66 -14.34
CA LYS A 153 -9.44 13.85 -14.60
C LYS A 153 -10.44 14.08 -13.48
N LYS A 154 -10.78 13.05 -12.72
CA LYS A 154 -11.65 13.10 -11.54
C LYS A 154 -10.88 12.94 -10.24
N ARG A 155 -9.65 13.43 -10.18
CA ARG A 155 -8.78 13.36 -9.00
C ARG A 155 -8.55 11.91 -8.53
N TRP A 156 -8.23 11.03 -9.47
CA TRP A 156 -7.93 9.62 -9.22
C TRP A 156 -9.05 8.86 -8.50
N ARG A 157 -10.30 9.26 -8.69
CA ARG A 157 -11.44 8.51 -8.16
C ARG A 157 -11.62 7.21 -8.93
N PRO A 158 -11.98 6.10 -8.24
CA PRO A 158 -12.40 4.87 -8.89
C PRO A 158 -13.50 5.13 -9.94
N ASP A 159 -13.30 4.61 -11.14
CA ASP A 159 -14.32 4.61 -12.19
C ASP A 159 -15.25 3.41 -11.98
N LEU A 160 -16.42 3.67 -11.42
CA LEU A 160 -17.39 2.61 -11.07
C LEU A 160 -18.02 1.95 -12.31
N GLU A 161 -18.08 2.64 -13.44
CA GLU A 161 -18.58 2.07 -14.69
C GLU A 161 -17.56 1.10 -15.29
N ASP A 162 -16.28 1.47 -15.24
CA ASP A 162 -15.20 0.59 -15.62
C ASP A 162 -15.15 -0.64 -14.68
N LEU A 163 -15.17 -0.43 -13.36
CA LEU A 163 -15.20 -1.53 -12.40
C LEU A 163 -16.35 -2.50 -12.68
N ARG A 164 -17.57 -1.99 -12.89
CA ARG A 164 -18.72 -2.81 -13.26
C ARG A 164 -18.49 -3.60 -14.55
N THR A 165 -17.93 -2.94 -15.55
CA THR A 165 -17.63 -3.57 -16.84
C THR A 165 -16.62 -4.70 -16.68
N GLN A 166 -15.58 -4.50 -15.88
CA GLN A 166 -14.60 -5.54 -15.60
C GLN A 166 -15.22 -6.72 -14.83
N LEU A 167 -16.06 -6.45 -13.84
CA LEU A 167 -16.76 -7.51 -13.08
C LEU A 167 -17.68 -8.37 -13.96
N VAL A 168 -18.35 -7.77 -14.94
CA VAL A 168 -19.16 -8.52 -15.92
C VAL A 168 -18.29 -9.38 -16.84
N ARG A 169 -17.11 -8.87 -17.23
CA ARG A 169 -16.19 -9.58 -18.15
C ARG A 169 -15.41 -10.69 -17.46
N HIS A 170 -15.19 -10.58 -16.17
CA HIS A 170 -14.35 -11.44 -15.36
C HIS A 170 -15.13 -12.10 -14.23
N PRO A 171 -15.96 -13.14 -14.55
CA PRO A 171 -16.78 -13.82 -13.55
C PRO A 171 -15.95 -14.61 -12.52
N GLU A 172 -14.64 -14.79 -12.75
CA GLU A 172 -13.69 -15.37 -11.79
C GLU A 172 -13.30 -14.40 -10.67
N VAL A 173 -13.63 -13.11 -10.76
CA VAL A 173 -13.40 -12.15 -9.69
C VAL A 173 -14.27 -12.47 -8.49
N SER A 174 -13.65 -12.65 -7.34
CA SER A 174 -14.29 -12.95 -6.05
C SER A 174 -14.10 -11.82 -5.04
N GLY A 175 -13.20 -10.89 -5.29
CA GLY A 175 -12.92 -9.77 -4.37
C GLY A 175 -12.49 -8.49 -5.07
N ILE A 176 -12.72 -7.35 -4.39
CA ILE A 176 -12.28 -6.02 -4.83
C ILE A 176 -11.27 -5.48 -3.82
N LEU A 177 -10.09 -5.09 -4.29
CA LEU A 177 -9.08 -4.40 -3.51
C LEU A 177 -9.31 -2.88 -3.55
N LEU A 178 -9.25 -2.27 -2.38
CA LEU A 178 -9.18 -0.83 -2.15
C LEU A 178 -7.85 -0.48 -1.49
N VAL A 179 -7.24 0.64 -1.84
CA VAL A 179 -6.13 1.24 -1.09
C VAL A 179 -6.57 2.64 -0.67
N ASN A 180 -6.78 2.87 0.63
CA ASN A 180 -7.36 4.14 1.08
C ASN A 180 -6.87 4.57 2.48
N PRO A 181 -6.15 5.70 2.59
CA PRO A 181 -5.63 6.59 1.53
C PRO A 181 -4.75 5.89 0.51
N ASP A 182 -4.77 6.36 -0.74
CA ASP A 182 -4.23 5.64 -1.88
C ASP A 182 -2.72 5.83 -2.08
N ASN A 183 -2.06 4.77 -2.48
CA ASN A 183 -0.69 4.72 -2.98
C ASN A 183 -0.72 4.17 -4.42
N PRO A 184 -0.36 4.97 -5.48
CA PRO A 184 0.55 6.12 -5.41
C PRO A 184 -0.11 7.51 -5.49
N THR A 185 -1.42 7.63 -5.57
CA THR A 185 -2.06 8.89 -5.96
C THR A 185 -2.19 9.90 -4.81
N GLY A 186 -2.10 9.44 -3.56
CA GLY A 186 -2.29 10.28 -2.38
C GLY A 186 -3.75 10.74 -2.18
N MET A 187 -4.71 10.13 -2.88
CA MET A 187 -6.12 10.49 -2.74
C MET A 187 -6.78 9.75 -1.60
N VAL A 188 -7.85 10.35 -1.07
CA VAL A 188 -8.73 9.78 -0.06
C VAL A 188 -10.11 9.62 -0.66
N TYR A 189 -10.64 8.41 -0.64
CA TYR A 189 -11.96 8.14 -1.21
C TYR A 189 -13.06 8.67 -0.28
N SER A 190 -14.04 9.34 -0.87
CA SER A 190 -15.20 9.84 -0.12
C SER A 190 -16.06 8.68 0.40
N VAL A 191 -16.84 8.96 1.45
CA VAL A 191 -17.78 7.98 2.02
C VAL A 191 -18.75 7.44 0.95
N ASP A 192 -19.23 8.32 0.06
CA ASP A 192 -20.16 7.92 -1.00
C ASP A 192 -19.49 7.02 -2.05
N MET A 193 -18.22 7.29 -2.38
CA MET A 193 -17.44 6.40 -3.25
C MET A 193 -17.28 5.02 -2.60
N LEU A 194 -16.89 4.97 -1.34
CA LEU A 194 -16.75 3.70 -0.60
C LEU A 194 -18.07 2.94 -0.54
N ARG A 195 -19.19 3.61 -0.26
CA ARG A 195 -20.52 3.01 -0.27
C ARG A 195 -20.91 2.44 -1.64
N SER A 196 -20.57 3.16 -2.71
CA SER A 196 -20.83 2.68 -4.08
C SER A 196 -20.00 1.43 -4.41
N MET A 197 -18.75 1.36 -3.97
CA MET A 197 -17.94 0.16 -4.14
C MET A 197 -18.44 -1.02 -3.29
N VAL A 198 -18.91 -0.76 -2.07
CA VAL A 198 -19.58 -1.77 -1.23
C VAL A 198 -20.86 -2.28 -1.89
N ALA A 199 -21.64 -1.39 -2.50
CA ALA A 199 -22.86 -1.78 -3.22
C ALA A 199 -22.56 -2.67 -4.44
N LEU A 200 -21.51 -2.37 -5.19
CA LEU A 200 -21.03 -3.25 -6.28
C LEU A 200 -20.57 -4.60 -5.75
N ALA A 201 -19.80 -4.63 -4.66
CA ALA A 201 -19.39 -5.89 -4.05
C ALA A 201 -20.59 -6.73 -3.61
N ALA A 202 -21.62 -6.11 -3.01
CA ALA A 202 -22.85 -6.79 -2.63
C ALA A 202 -23.65 -7.30 -3.84
N GLU A 203 -23.73 -6.53 -4.92
CA GLU A 203 -24.43 -6.88 -6.15
C GLU A 203 -23.83 -8.09 -6.87
N PHE A 204 -22.50 -8.16 -6.87
CA PHE A 204 -21.75 -9.25 -7.53
C PHE A 204 -21.33 -10.37 -6.58
N ASP A 205 -21.80 -10.37 -5.32
CA ASP A 205 -21.47 -11.38 -4.29
C ASP A 205 -19.95 -11.52 -4.05
N LEU A 206 -19.27 -10.39 -3.86
CA LEU A 206 -17.83 -10.30 -3.70
C LEU A 206 -17.45 -9.90 -2.28
N PHE A 207 -16.25 -10.29 -1.83
CA PHE A 207 -15.64 -9.72 -0.61
C PHE A 207 -14.79 -8.48 -0.92
N LEU A 208 -14.47 -7.72 0.11
CA LEU A 208 -13.63 -6.52 0.01
C LEU A 208 -12.30 -6.72 0.72
N ILE A 209 -11.21 -6.20 0.12
CA ILE A 209 -9.93 -5.99 0.78
C ILE A 209 -9.68 -4.49 0.82
N SER A 210 -9.42 -3.93 2.00
CA SER A 210 -9.02 -2.52 2.15
C SER A 210 -7.64 -2.45 2.78
N ASP A 211 -6.65 -2.00 2.00
CA ASP A 211 -5.36 -1.62 2.56
C ASP A 211 -5.49 -0.23 3.19
N GLU A 212 -5.52 -0.21 4.51
CA GLU A 212 -5.70 0.97 5.36
C GLU A 212 -4.41 1.34 6.10
N ILE A 213 -3.24 1.00 5.55
CA ILE A 213 -1.94 1.30 6.18
C ILE A 213 -1.73 2.80 6.43
N TYR A 214 -2.42 3.65 5.68
CA TYR A 214 -2.38 5.11 5.78
C TYR A 214 -3.60 5.70 6.49
N SER A 215 -4.44 4.91 7.16
CA SER A 215 -5.76 5.33 7.66
C SER A 215 -5.76 6.56 8.58
N ASN A 216 -4.67 6.84 9.27
CA ASN A 216 -4.50 8.03 10.10
C ASN A 216 -3.60 9.12 9.46
N LEU A 217 -3.21 8.93 8.18
CA LEU A 217 -2.45 9.90 7.40
C LEU A 217 -3.35 10.51 6.32
N PHE A 218 -4.20 11.43 6.72
CA PHE A 218 -5.07 12.21 5.82
C PHE A 218 -5.12 13.66 6.28
N TYR A 219 -5.26 14.60 5.35
CA TYR A 219 -5.07 16.01 5.62
C TYR A 219 -5.85 16.90 4.65
N GLY A 220 -5.77 18.24 4.88
CA GLY A 220 -6.59 19.20 4.16
C GLY A 220 -8.06 19.05 4.54
N GLU A 221 -8.94 19.05 3.56
CA GLU A 221 -10.39 18.88 3.73
C GLU A 221 -10.83 17.40 3.66
N ALA A 222 -9.88 16.47 3.50
CA ALA A 222 -10.21 15.07 3.37
C ALA A 222 -10.79 14.51 4.68
N GLN A 223 -11.81 13.69 4.53
CA GLN A 223 -12.38 12.90 5.60
C GLN A 223 -12.19 11.42 5.27
N HIS A 224 -11.30 10.78 5.99
CA HIS A 224 -11.11 9.35 5.85
C HIS A 224 -12.17 8.58 6.64
N ARG A 225 -12.74 7.56 5.99
CA ARG A 225 -13.62 6.59 6.66
C ARG A 225 -13.03 5.18 6.43
N LYS A 226 -12.84 4.46 7.52
CA LYS A 226 -12.38 3.08 7.48
C LYS A 226 -13.46 2.16 6.90
N LEU A 227 -13.06 1.04 6.31
CA LEU A 227 -13.97 0.07 5.69
C LEU A 227 -15.08 -0.37 6.67
N ALA A 228 -14.75 -0.63 7.93
CA ALA A 228 -15.72 -1.00 8.96
C ALA A 228 -16.94 -0.09 9.01
N GLY A 229 -16.75 1.21 8.82
CA GLY A 229 -17.82 2.22 8.91
C GLY A 229 -18.79 2.24 7.72
N VAL A 230 -18.49 1.51 6.65
CA VAL A 230 -19.27 1.53 5.40
C VAL A 230 -19.60 0.15 4.85
N ILE A 231 -18.94 -0.91 5.30
CA ILE A 231 -19.00 -2.24 4.70
C ILE A 231 -20.39 -2.93 4.79
N GLY A 232 -21.24 -2.49 5.70
CA GLY A 232 -22.58 -3.08 5.87
C GLY A 232 -22.53 -4.57 6.19
N ALA A 233 -23.14 -5.40 5.33
CA ALA A 233 -23.18 -6.86 5.48
C ALA A 233 -22.15 -7.60 4.61
N VAL A 234 -21.42 -6.91 3.75
CA VAL A 234 -20.44 -7.51 2.85
C VAL A 234 -19.26 -8.09 3.65
N PRO A 235 -18.78 -9.30 3.35
CA PRO A 235 -17.55 -9.83 3.95
C PRO A 235 -16.33 -9.00 3.55
N GLY A 236 -15.35 -8.87 4.44
CA GLY A 236 -14.16 -8.11 4.08
C GLY A 236 -12.97 -8.24 5.02
N ILE A 237 -11.85 -7.76 4.54
CA ILE A 237 -10.55 -7.73 5.20
C ILE A 237 -10.05 -6.29 5.20
N SER A 238 -9.81 -5.70 6.37
CA SER A 238 -9.01 -4.47 6.47
C SER A 238 -7.58 -4.83 6.86
N MET A 239 -6.60 -4.21 6.22
CA MET A 239 -5.17 -4.39 6.47
C MET A 239 -4.59 -3.14 7.13
N ARG A 240 -3.99 -3.29 8.29
CA ARG A 240 -3.46 -2.19 9.10
C ARG A 240 -2.08 -2.50 9.66
N GLY A 241 -1.34 -1.45 10.05
CA GLY A 241 -0.02 -1.62 10.64
C GLY A 241 0.61 -0.31 11.05
N ILE A 242 1.72 -0.41 11.80
CA ILE A 242 2.39 0.74 12.41
C ILE A 242 3.51 1.34 11.54
N SER A 243 3.80 0.73 10.39
CA SER A 243 4.93 1.13 9.54
C SER A 243 4.88 2.59 9.09
N LYS A 244 3.67 3.12 8.87
CA LYS A 244 3.46 4.47 8.32
C LYS A 244 2.94 5.44 9.37
N GLU A 245 2.13 4.96 10.28
CA GLU A 245 1.48 5.75 11.32
C GLU A 245 2.44 6.14 12.46
N PHE A 246 3.23 5.18 12.97
CA PHE A 246 4.22 5.43 14.02
C PHE A 246 5.62 5.75 13.48
N PRO A 247 5.79 6.01 12.19
CA PRO A 247 6.92 5.87 11.27
C PRO A 247 7.93 4.79 11.72
N TRP A 248 7.45 3.56 11.95
CA TRP A 248 8.28 2.46 12.42
C TRP A 248 8.18 1.23 11.49
N PRO A 249 8.60 1.34 10.20
CA PRO A 249 8.52 0.22 9.25
C PRO A 249 9.39 -0.97 9.66
N GLY A 250 10.49 -0.73 10.38
CA GLY A 250 11.39 -1.77 10.89
C GLY A 250 10.79 -2.64 12.00
N ALA A 251 9.70 -2.23 12.66
CA ALA A 251 9.00 -3.04 13.66
C ALA A 251 8.40 -4.34 13.09
N ARG A 252 8.15 -4.38 11.78
CA ARG A 252 7.50 -5.52 11.11
C ARG A 252 6.21 -5.94 11.81
N CYS A 253 5.33 -5.00 12.10
CA CYS A 253 4.06 -5.23 12.79
C CYS A 253 2.89 -4.69 11.98
N GLY A 254 2.01 -5.59 11.58
CA GLY A 254 0.76 -5.31 10.91
C GLY A 254 -0.29 -6.35 11.30
N TRP A 255 -1.53 -6.09 10.99
CA TRP A 255 -2.63 -7.02 11.26
C TRP A 255 -3.73 -6.88 10.22
N VAL A 256 -4.57 -7.90 10.15
CA VAL A 256 -5.84 -7.85 9.42
C VAL A 256 -7.00 -7.89 10.40
N GLU A 257 -8.09 -7.24 10.01
CA GLU A 257 -9.39 -7.27 10.68
C GLU A 257 -10.39 -7.92 9.72
N PHE A 258 -11.00 -9.05 10.11
CA PHE A 258 -12.04 -9.72 9.31
C PHE A 258 -13.40 -9.17 9.70
N TYR A 259 -14.16 -8.70 8.70
CA TYR A 259 -15.51 -8.20 8.90
C TYR A 259 -16.53 -9.18 8.34
N ASN A 260 -17.66 -9.32 9.03
CA ASN A 260 -18.79 -10.15 8.60
C ASN A 260 -18.39 -11.58 8.23
N ARG A 261 -17.34 -12.10 8.86
CA ARG A 261 -16.73 -13.40 8.55
C ARG A 261 -17.76 -14.53 8.49
N ASP A 262 -18.66 -14.56 9.44
CA ASP A 262 -19.62 -15.67 9.60
C ASP A 262 -20.89 -15.50 8.76
N LYS A 263 -21.00 -14.43 7.95
CA LYS A 263 -22.15 -14.21 7.07
C LYS A 263 -22.08 -15.01 5.77
N ASP A 264 -20.88 -15.42 5.37
CA ASP A 264 -20.66 -16.27 4.21
C ASP A 264 -19.77 -17.46 4.58
N PRO A 265 -20.20 -18.70 4.36
CA PRO A 265 -19.43 -19.89 4.73
C PRO A 265 -18.12 -20.06 3.97
N ALA A 266 -18.05 -19.63 2.69
CA ALA A 266 -16.82 -19.70 1.90
C ALA A 266 -15.81 -18.69 2.42
N PHE A 267 -16.24 -17.46 2.72
CA PHE A 267 -15.38 -16.44 3.30
C PHE A 267 -14.93 -16.82 4.73
N ALA A 268 -15.79 -17.41 5.55
CA ALA A 268 -15.42 -17.94 6.86
C ALA A 268 -14.32 -19.01 6.74
N ARG A 269 -14.46 -19.92 5.77
CA ARG A 269 -13.44 -20.95 5.49
C ARG A 269 -12.14 -20.35 4.98
N TYR A 270 -12.21 -19.34 4.12
CA TYR A 270 -11.04 -18.64 3.61
C TYR A 270 -10.29 -17.91 4.74
N ALA A 271 -10.99 -17.14 5.58
CA ALA A 271 -10.41 -16.49 6.75
C ALA A 271 -9.73 -17.50 7.69
N LYS A 272 -10.40 -18.65 7.94
CA LYS A 272 -9.82 -19.72 8.73
C LYS A 272 -8.54 -20.28 8.08
N THR A 273 -8.51 -20.43 6.75
CA THR A 273 -7.32 -20.93 6.05
C THR A 273 -6.13 -19.99 6.22
N ILE A 274 -6.35 -18.67 6.18
CA ILE A 274 -5.28 -17.67 6.44
C ILE A 274 -4.77 -17.80 7.89
N ILE A 275 -5.67 -18.01 8.87
CA ILE A 275 -5.28 -18.23 10.28
C ILE A 275 -4.48 -19.51 10.42
N ASP A 276 -4.93 -20.61 9.81
CA ASP A 276 -4.25 -21.92 9.85
C ASP A 276 -2.84 -21.82 9.21
N ALA A 277 -2.73 -21.10 8.09
CA ALA A 277 -1.44 -20.83 7.45
C ALA A 277 -0.48 -20.03 8.35
N LYS A 278 -1.01 -19.09 9.14
CA LYS A 278 -0.20 -18.35 10.10
C LYS A 278 0.32 -19.21 11.23
N MET A 279 -0.38 -20.29 11.62
CA MET A 279 0.11 -21.23 12.63
C MET A 279 1.43 -21.89 12.23
N LEU A 280 1.69 -22.07 10.94
CA LEU A 280 2.95 -22.65 10.44
C LEU A 280 4.17 -21.73 10.68
N GLU A 281 3.94 -20.45 10.94
CA GLU A 281 4.99 -19.47 11.26
C GLU A 281 5.16 -19.25 12.76
N VAL A 282 4.40 -19.93 13.59
CA VAL A 282 4.33 -19.78 15.05
C VAL A 282 3.67 -18.47 15.47
N CYS A 283 4.30 -17.31 15.23
CA CYS A 283 3.76 -16.00 15.63
C CYS A 283 4.38 -14.84 14.83
N SER A 284 3.87 -13.64 15.10
CA SER A 284 4.45 -12.37 14.65
C SER A 284 5.30 -11.74 15.78
N THR A 285 6.07 -10.69 15.44
CA THR A 285 6.92 -9.96 16.39
C THR A 285 6.18 -9.53 17.66
N THR A 286 6.69 -9.88 18.85
CA THR A 286 5.98 -9.70 20.12
C THR A 286 6.07 -8.28 20.67
N LEU A 287 7.27 -7.70 20.77
CA LEU A 287 7.49 -6.38 21.36
C LEU A 287 6.64 -5.27 20.70
N PRO A 288 6.55 -5.16 19.37
CA PRO A 288 5.69 -4.16 18.75
C PRO A 288 4.21 -4.32 19.10
N GLN A 289 3.72 -5.54 19.23
CA GLN A 289 2.34 -5.79 19.65
C GLN A 289 2.09 -5.29 21.09
N LYS A 290 3.02 -5.52 22.02
CA LYS A 290 2.88 -5.07 23.41
C LYS A 290 2.79 -3.56 23.54
N VAL A 291 3.62 -2.84 22.79
CA VAL A 291 3.68 -1.38 22.89
C VAL A 291 2.55 -0.67 22.11
N LEU A 292 1.87 -1.36 21.18
CA LEU A 292 0.82 -0.79 20.37
C LEU A 292 -0.31 -0.16 21.21
N PRO A 293 -0.94 -0.84 22.17
CA PRO A 293 -1.95 -0.22 23.04
C PRO A 293 -1.40 0.92 23.90
N LEU A 294 -0.15 0.83 24.32
CA LEU A 294 0.49 1.86 25.13
C LEU A 294 0.72 3.15 24.33
N ILE A 295 1.09 3.02 23.06
CA ILE A 295 1.32 4.15 22.17
C ILE A 295 -0.01 4.77 21.74
N MET A 296 -0.96 3.96 21.28
CA MET A 296 -2.27 4.47 20.80
C MET A 296 -3.13 5.04 21.94
N GLY A 297 -3.00 4.50 23.15
CA GLY A 297 -3.67 5.01 24.35
C GLY A 297 -2.99 6.21 25.01
N ASP A 298 -1.80 6.61 24.58
CA ASP A 298 -1.08 7.75 25.13
C ASP A 298 -1.74 9.07 24.71
N PRO A 299 -1.96 10.03 25.64
CA PRO A 299 -2.60 11.30 25.29
C PRO A 299 -1.85 12.14 24.24
N ARG A 300 -0.56 11.86 24.02
CA ARG A 300 0.26 12.52 22.98
C ARG A 300 0.03 11.96 21.57
N TYR A 301 -0.65 10.83 21.43
CA TYR A 301 -0.78 10.13 20.14
C TYR A 301 -1.57 10.95 19.11
N TYR A 302 -2.79 11.36 19.42
CA TYR A 302 -3.61 12.15 18.49
C TYR A 302 -3.05 13.54 18.20
N PRO A 303 -2.54 14.30 19.17
CA PRO A 303 -1.80 15.53 18.90
C PRO A 303 -0.62 15.36 17.93
N TYR A 304 0.16 14.29 18.12
CA TYR A 304 1.26 13.94 17.21
C TYR A 304 0.78 13.69 15.77
N LEU A 305 -0.27 12.89 15.60
CA LEU A 305 -0.84 12.62 14.27
C LEU A 305 -1.34 13.91 13.60
N LYS A 306 -2.01 14.77 14.35
CA LYS A 306 -2.51 16.05 13.85
C LYS A 306 -1.38 16.96 13.36
N GLU A 307 -0.32 17.10 14.13
CA GLU A 307 0.86 17.88 13.75
C GLU A 307 1.55 17.30 12.51
N ARG A 308 1.70 15.98 12.48
CA ARG A 308 2.29 15.27 11.36
C ARG A 308 1.49 15.46 10.06
N ASN A 309 0.18 15.32 10.12
CA ASN A 309 -0.73 15.52 9.00
C ASN A 309 -0.69 16.97 8.50
N ALA A 310 -0.57 17.97 9.37
CA ALA A 310 -0.41 19.36 8.97
C ALA A 310 0.89 19.56 8.17
N ARG A 311 2.02 18.99 8.59
CA ARG A 311 3.29 19.05 7.83
C ARG A 311 3.18 18.40 6.44
N TYR A 312 2.47 17.27 6.32
CA TYR A 312 2.25 16.64 5.02
C TYR A 312 1.34 17.48 4.12
N TRP A 313 0.34 18.15 4.71
CA TRP A 313 -0.50 19.08 3.96
C TRP A 313 0.29 20.25 3.39
N GLU A 314 1.13 20.89 4.17
CA GLU A 314 2.01 21.97 3.73
C GLU A 314 2.91 21.52 2.58
N LYS A 315 3.53 20.34 2.69
CA LYS A 315 4.36 19.75 1.62
C LYS A 315 3.55 19.46 0.35
N SER A 316 2.35 18.90 0.49
CA SER A 316 1.44 18.64 -0.63
C SER A 316 1.10 19.92 -1.39
N GLN A 317 0.72 20.99 -0.65
CA GLN A 317 0.41 22.29 -1.24
C GLN A 317 1.63 22.90 -1.96
N ALA A 318 2.80 22.85 -1.34
CA ALA A 318 4.03 23.38 -1.91
C ALA A 318 4.42 22.64 -3.21
N ALA A 319 4.35 21.31 -3.21
CA ALA A 319 4.63 20.51 -4.40
C ALA A 319 3.62 20.78 -5.51
N HIS A 320 2.32 20.78 -5.19
CA HIS A 320 1.27 21.11 -6.15
C HIS A 320 1.44 22.50 -6.75
N ALA A 321 1.78 23.52 -5.96
CA ALA A 321 2.00 24.89 -6.43
C ALA A 321 3.14 25.01 -7.46
N VAL A 322 4.10 24.08 -7.43
CA VAL A 322 5.20 24.00 -8.40
C VAL A 322 4.76 23.23 -9.65
N PHE A 323 4.30 21.99 -9.47
CA PHE A 323 4.01 21.11 -10.60
C PHE A 323 2.80 21.56 -11.43
N SER A 324 1.79 22.17 -10.81
CA SER A 324 0.62 22.69 -11.54
C SER A 324 0.91 23.82 -12.55
N LYS A 325 2.12 24.40 -12.48
CA LYS A 325 2.58 25.42 -13.43
C LYS A 325 3.35 24.83 -14.62
N VAL A 326 3.66 23.54 -14.57
CA VAL A 326 4.43 22.88 -15.64
C VAL A 326 3.48 22.49 -16.75
N PRO A 327 3.66 23.00 -17.99
CA PRO A 327 2.83 22.61 -19.11
C PRO A 327 2.97 21.12 -19.43
N GLY A 328 1.88 20.46 -19.78
CA GLY A 328 1.89 19.06 -20.19
C GLY A 328 1.95 18.07 -19.03
N VAL A 329 1.61 18.51 -17.80
CA VAL A 329 1.45 17.61 -16.66
C VAL A 329 0.14 17.86 -15.93
N THR A 330 -0.49 16.79 -15.47
CA THR A 330 -1.64 16.80 -14.57
C THR A 330 -1.20 16.36 -13.18
N VAL A 331 -1.53 17.16 -12.17
CA VAL A 331 -1.20 16.89 -10.77
C VAL A 331 -2.33 17.35 -9.86
N HIS A 332 -2.56 16.63 -8.76
CA HIS A 332 -3.54 17.00 -7.74
C HIS A 332 -2.88 17.12 -6.37
N ASN A 333 -3.42 17.99 -5.52
CA ASN A 333 -3.05 18.00 -4.11
C ASN A 333 -3.32 16.62 -3.51
N ALA A 334 -2.29 15.98 -2.99
CA ALA A 334 -2.48 14.78 -2.19
C ALA A 334 -3.28 15.13 -0.94
N GLN A 335 -4.15 14.22 -0.55
CA GLN A 335 -5.06 14.36 0.59
C GLN A 335 -4.76 13.34 1.70
N GLY A 336 -3.92 12.37 1.42
CA GLY A 336 -3.54 11.32 2.36
C GLY A 336 -2.25 10.63 1.95
N ALA A 337 -1.82 9.67 2.75
CA ALA A 337 -0.52 9.02 2.64
C ALA A 337 0.63 10.04 2.62
N PHE A 338 1.66 9.85 1.79
CA PHE A 338 2.75 10.82 1.57
C PHE A 338 3.29 10.71 0.14
N TYR A 339 2.39 10.46 -0.81
CA TYR A 339 2.69 10.36 -2.23
C TYR A 339 1.95 11.42 -3.02
N MET A 340 2.52 11.77 -4.16
CA MET A 340 1.90 12.60 -5.17
C MET A 340 2.23 12.02 -6.55
N THR A 341 1.22 11.79 -7.35
CA THR A 341 1.40 11.39 -8.75
C THR A 341 1.41 12.61 -9.64
N VAL A 342 2.46 12.73 -10.44
CA VAL A 342 2.59 13.72 -11.53
C VAL A 342 2.42 12.96 -12.83
N LEU A 343 1.28 13.14 -13.50
CA LEU A 343 0.95 12.47 -14.75
C LEU A 343 1.32 13.37 -15.93
N PHE A 344 2.02 12.83 -16.92
CA PHE A 344 2.24 13.51 -18.18
C PHE A 344 0.95 13.48 -19.02
N ASP A 345 0.58 14.61 -19.58
CA ASP A 345 -0.54 14.70 -20.52
C ASP A 345 -0.22 13.93 -21.80
N GLU A 346 -1.24 13.47 -22.51
CA GLU A 346 -1.08 12.74 -23.76
C GLU A 346 -0.20 13.52 -24.76
N GLY A 347 0.84 12.87 -25.26
CA GLY A 347 1.80 13.45 -26.19
C GLY A 347 2.85 14.39 -25.57
N ALA A 348 2.84 14.61 -24.26
CA ALA A 348 3.88 15.39 -23.59
C ALA A 348 5.24 14.66 -23.59
N LEU A 349 5.24 13.35 -23.39
CA LEU A 349 6.42 12.51 -23.60
C LEU A 349 6.46 11.96 -25.03
N LYS A 350 7.66 11.94 -25.62
CA LYS A 350 7.89 11.42 -26.98
C LYS A 350 9.09 10.45 -26.99
N PRO A 351 9.08 9.43 -27.86
CA PRO A 351 10.14 8.41 -27.90
C PRO A 351 11.56 8.96 -28.10
N GLY A 352 11.70 10.07 -28.83
CA GLY A 352 13.01 10.69 -29.13
C GLY A 352 13.52 11.67 -28.08
N GLN A 353 12.76 11.95 -27.03
CA GLN A 353 13.19 12.88 -25.98
C GLN A 353 14.28 12.26 -25.11
N THR A 354 15.32 13.05 -24.82
CA THR A 354 16.44 12.66 -23.97
C THR A 354 16.85 13.80 -23.04
N LEU A 355 17.44 13.47 -21.91
CA LEU A 355 18.15 14.42 -21.06
C LEU A 355 19.64 14.05 -21.05
N ASN A 356 20.51 15.05 -21.15
CA ASN A 356 21.96 14.81 -21.08
C ASN A 356 22.31 14.26 -19.70
N PRO A 357 22.99 13.12 -19.61
CA PRO A 357 23.50 12.60 -18.34
C PRO A 357 24.48 13.59 -17.69
N ALA A 358 24.53 13.60 -16.36
CA ALA A 358 25.47 14.45 -15.62
C ALA A 358 26.93 14.11 -15.91
N ASN A 359 27.23 12.84 -16.23
CA ASN A 359 28.53 12.34 -16.67
C ASN A 359 28.37 11.10 -17.56
N ALA A 360 29.41 10.72 -18.27
CA ALA A 360 29.41 9.60 -19.21
C ALA A 360 29.06 8.26 -18.52
N ALA A 361 29.62 8.02 -17.32
CA ALA A 361 29.39 6.79 -16.57
C ALA A 361 27.93 6.61 -16.16
N ALA A 362 27.26 7.69 -15.74
CA ALA A 362 25.81 7.66 -15.47
C ALA A 362 24.99 7.36 -16.73
N GLY A 363 25.41 7.93 -17.88
CA GLY A 363 24.79 7.65 -19.17
C GLY A 363 24.92 6.19 -19.60
N ASP A 364 26.10 5.60 -19.42
CA ASP A 364 26.36 4.20 -19.77
C ASP A 364 25.53 3.22 -18.92
N LEU A 365 25.32 3.54 -17.65
CA LEU A 365 24.49 2.73 -16.73
C LEU A 365 23.02 2.66 -17.15
N ILE A 366 22.46 3.75 -17.68
CA ILE A 366 21.03 3.76 -18.06
C ILE A 366 20.78 3.30 -19.49
N ARG A 367 21.81 3.34 -20.38
CA ARG A 367 21.65 3.02 -21.81
C ARG A 367 20.88 1.72 -22.08
N PRO A 368 21.21 0.57 -21.45
CA PRO A 368 20.48 -0.67 -21.67
C PRO A 368 19.04 -0.65 -21.12
N LEU A 369 18.72 0.28 -20.23
CA LEU A 369 17.40 0.40 -19.59
C LEU A 369 16.43 1.29 -20.38
N LEU A 370 16.95 2.01 -21.39
CA LEU A 370 16.15 2.89 -22.25
C LEU A 370 15.47 2.16 -23.41
N ASP A 371 15.79 0.88 -23.63
CA ASP A 371 15.14 0.03 -24.61
C ASP A 371 13.82 -0.51 -24.03
N THR A 372 12.84 0.36 -23.94
CA THR A 372 11.50 0.07 -23.43
C THR A 372 10.46 0.94 -24.14
N PRO A 373 9.25 0.39 -24.42
CA PRO A 373 8.16 1.18 -24.96
C PRO A 373 7.58 2.21 -24.00
N ASN A 374 7.80 2.03 -22.68
CA ASN A 374 7.21 2.84 -21.63
C ASN A 374 7.95 4.19 -21.52
N LEU A 375 7.30 5.27 -21.95
CA LEU A 375 7.92 6.60 -22.03
C LEU A 375 8.20 7.19 -20.65
N ASP A 376 7.34 6.95 -19.67
CA ASP A 376 7.55 7.37 -18.28
C ASP A 376 8.77 6.68 -17.66
N LYS A 377 8.97 5.39 -17.91
CA LYS A 377 10.15 4.63 -17.48
C LYS A 377 11.43 5.21 -18.08
N ARG A 378 11.43 5.52 -19.38
CA ARG A 378 12.54 6.20 -20.05
C ARG A 378 12.83 7.56 -19.41
N PHE A 379 11.80 8.37 -19.19
CA PHE A 379 11.92 9.66 -18.51
C PHE A 379 12.56 9.53 -17.13
N VAL A 380 12.09 8.59 -16.33
CA VAL A 380 12.61 8.37 -14.95
C VAL A 380 14.09 8.03 -14.96
N TYR A 381 14.57 7.15 -15.85
CA TYR A 381 16.00 6.86 -15.97
C TYR A 381 16.82 8.04 -16.49
N HIS A 382 16.29 8.80 -17.45
CA HIS A 382 16.94 10.03 -17.89
C HIS A 382 17.02 11.07 -16.75
N LEU A 383 15.95 11.27 -15.99
CA LEU A 383 15.94 12.18 -14.85
C LEU A 383 16.95 11.76 -13.77
N LEU A 384 17.00 10.47 -13.47
CA LEU A 384 17.96 9.90 -12.51
C LEU A 384 19.40 10.12 -12.94
N ALA A 385 19.76 9.83 -14.20
CA ALA A 385 21.14 9.99 -14.69
C ALA A 385 21.56 11.44 -14.94
N SER A 386 20.61 12.35 -15.19
CA SER A 386 20.90 13.75 -15.51
C SER A 386 20.88 14.67 -14.29
N ARG A 387 20.00 14.40 -13.32
CA ARG A 387 19.73 15.28 -12.16
C ARG A 387 19.89 14.57 -10.81
N GLY A 388 20.10 13.27 -10.80
CA GLY A 388 20.15 12.50 -9.57
C GLY A 388 18.80 12.42 -8.84
N ILE A 389 17.69 12.59 -9.54
CA ILE A 389 16.36 12.50 -8.92
C ILE A 389 15.78 11.13 -9.21
N CYS A 390 15.56 10.34 -8.16
CA CYS A 390 14.98 9.01 -8.22
C CYS A 390 13.50 9.06 -7.90
N VAL A 391 12.65 8.84 -8.90
CA VAL A 391 11.18 8.69 -8.79
C VAL A 391 10.78 7.34 -9.35
N VAL A 392 9.50 6.98 -9.28
CA VAL A 392 8.97 5.69 -9.75
C VAL A 392 8.03 5.92 -10.93
N PRO A 393 8.23 5.23 -12.07
CA PRO A 393 7.30 5.28 -13.18
C PRO A 393 5.99 4.56 -12.84
N LEU A 394 4.85 5.04 -13.34
CA LEU A 394 3.56 4.39 -13.12
C LEU A 394 3.47 3.06 -13.87
N SER A 395 3.98 3.01 -15.11
CA SER A 395 3.88 1.84 -15.99
C SER A 395 4.44 0.57 -15.36
N SER A 396 5.66 0.61 -14.85
CA SER A 396 6.35 -0.58 -14.31
C SER A 396 6.43 -0.62 -12.79
N GLY A 397 6.46 0.54 -12.12
CA GLY A 397 6.55 0.61 -10.67
C GLY A 397 5.21 0.43 -9.96
N PHE A 398 4.10 0.73 -10.64
CA PHE A 398 2.74 0.57 -10.13
C PHE A 398 1.86 -0.26 -11.08
N ASN A 399 2.51 -1.04 -11.95
CA ASN A 399 1.90 -2.00 -12.88
C ASN A 399 0.72 -1.40 -13.65
N SER A 400 0.86 -0.14 -14.10
CA SER A 400 -0.17 0.55 -14.87
C SER A 400 0.00 0.27 -16.36
N ASP A 401 -1.03 -0.26 -16.98
CA ASP A 401 -1.17 -0.37 -18.45
C ASP A 401 -1.91 0.82 -19.07
N LEU A 402 -2.47 1.69 -18.22
CA LEU A 402 -3.25 2.87 -18.65
C LEU A 402 -2.45 4.17 -18.60
N TYR A 403 -1.47 4.26 -17.70
CA TYR A 403 -0.75 5.49 -17.39
C TYR A 403 0.76 5.23 -17.39
N GLY A 404 1.44 5.89 -18.34
CA GLY A 404 2.89 5.73 -18.48
C GLY A 404 3.53 6.63 -19.51
#